data_ad7f6867ff9e864f6203e4682283b59f
#
_entry.id   ad7f6867ff9e864f6203e4682283b59f
#
_cell.length_a   1.000
_cell.length_b   1.000
_cell.length_c   1.000
_cell.angle_alpha   90.00
_cell.angle_beta   90.00
_cell.angle_gamma   90.00
#
_symmetry.space_group_name_H-M   'P 1'
#
loop_
_entity.id
_entity.type
_entity.pdbx_description
1 polymer ?
#
loop_
_entity_poly.entity_id
_entity_poly.type
_entity_poly.pdbx_seq_one_letter_code
_entity_poly.pdbx_strand_id
1 'polypeptide(L)' 'MDTTRVFQWQNYELRCSARAVDAGRFAPSLVVAKQVWPSRPRQIDVPRGQHLSEQTAIDAAYSQGLAWIRDYG' A
#
# COMPACT_ATOMS: atom_id res chain seq x y z
N MET A 1 10.33 -13.37 0.33
CA MET A 1 10.92 -12.17 -0.28
C MET A 1 9.83 -11.11 -0.41
N ASP A 2 10.14 -9.88 -0.07
CA ASP A 2 9.13 -8.81 -0.09
C ASP A 2 9.23 -8.05 -1.40
N THR A 3 8.07 -7.68 -1.95
CA THR A 3 7.99 -6.90 -3.17
C THR A 3 7.33 -5.57 -2.86
N THR A 4 7.94 -4.50 -3.33
CA THR A 4 7.40 -3.15 -3.15
C THR A 4 7.25 -2.48 -4.49
N ARG A 5 6.10 -1.85 -4.71
CA ARG A 5 5.85 -1.02 -5.88
C ARG A 5 5.40 0.36 -5.43
N VAL A 6 5.92 1.37 -6.10
CA VAL A 6 5.60 2.75 -5.81
C VAL A 6 4.72 3.29 -6.92
N PHE A 7 3.58 3.84 -6.52
CA PHE A 7 2.64 4.48 -7.44
C PHE A 7 2.51 5.95 -7.07
N GLN A 8 2.18 6.75 -8.05
CA GLN A 8 1.89 8.17 -7.81
C GLN A 8 0.45 8.47 -8.20
N TRP A 9 -0.23 9.21 -7.34
CA TRP A 9 -1.61 9.61 -7.57
C TRP A 9 -1.75 11.06 -7.10
N GLN A 10 -1.95 11.97 -8.06
CA GLN A 10 -1.99 13.40 -7.76
C GLN A 10 -0.71 13.83 -7.01
N ASN A 11 -0.84 14.37 -5.81
CA ASN A 11 0.31 14.82 -5.01
C ASN A 11 0.73 13.78 -3.98
N TYR A 12 0.38 12.52 -4.18
CA TYR A 12 0.67 11.45 -3.24
C TYR A 12 1.52 10.37 -3.86
N GLU A 13 2.40 9.81 -3.04
CA GLU A 13 3.14 8.61 -3.35
C GLU A 13 2.56 7.47 -2.53
N LEU A 14 2.26 6.36 -3.20
CA LEU A 14 1.71 5.17 -2.56
C LEU A 14 2.75 4.06 -2.65
N ARG A 15 3.28 3.65 -1.52
CA ARG A 15 4.23 2.54 -1.46
C ARG A 15 3.47 1.30 -1.06
N CYS A 16 3.22 0.44 -2.04
CA CYS A 16 2.45 -0.78 -1.85
C CYS A 16 3.40 -1.95 -1.81
N SER A 17 3.35 -2.73 -0.74
CA SER A 17 4.24 -3.86 -0.55
C SER A 17 3.45 -5.14 -0.34
N ALA A 18 4.03 -6.25 -0.79
CA ALA A 18 3.53 -7.58 -0.49
C ALA A 18 4.63 -8.32 0.27
N ARG A 19 4.33 -8.71 1.49
CA ARG A 19 5.29 -9.38 2.36
C ARG A 19 4.88 -10.84 2.53
N ALA A 20 5.80 -11.74 2.26
CA ALA A 20 5.56 -13.17 2.46
C ALA A 20 5.43 -13.44 3.96
N VAL A 21 4.27 -13.96 4.38
CA VAL A 21 4.00 -14.22 5.79
C VAL A 21 3.85 -15.69 6.11
N ASP A 22 3.44 -16.48 5.11
CA ASP A 22 3.22 -17.90 5.30
C ASP A 22 3.36 -18.59 3.94
N ALA A 23 3.35 -19.91 3.92
CA ALA A 23 3.52 -20.66 2.68
C ALA A 23 2.45 -20.24 1.65
N GLY A 24 2.88 -19.61 0.57
CA GLY A 24 2.00 -19.19 -0.50
C GLY A 24 1.09 -18.01 -0.19
N ARG A 25 1.34 -17.28 0.90
CA ARG A 25 0.50 -16.15 1.30
C ARG A 25 1.31 -14.88 1.47
N PHE A 26 0.67 -13.76 1.18
CA PHE A 26 1.29 -12.44 1.23
C PHE A 26 0.40 -11.45 1.97
N ALA A 27 1.01 -10.67 2.84
CA ALA A 27 0.32 -9.60 3.55
C ALA A 27 0.58 -8.27 2.85
N PRO A 28 -0.47 -7.47 2.58
CA PRO A 28 -0.29 -6.16 1.98
C PRO A 28 0.20 -5.15 3.02
N SER A 29 1.01 -4.20 2.56
CA SER A 29 1.44 -3.08 3.37
C SER A 29 1.34 -1.81 2.54
N LEU A 30 0.91 -0.72 3.15
CA LEU A 30 0.68 0.53 2.45
C LEU A 30 1.27 1.68 3.23
N VAL A 31 2.07 2.49 2.57
CA VAL A 31 2.54 3.78 3.09
C VAL A 31 2.12 4.86 2.10
N VAL A 32 1.45 5.89 2.60
CA VAL A 32 1.05 7.04 1.80
C VAL A 32 1.86 8.25 2.25
N ALA A 33 2.50 8.91 1.29
CA ALA A 33 3.28 10.12 1.55
C ALA A 33 2.81 11.23 0.63
N LYS A 34 2.55 12.41 1.18
CA LYS A 34 2.21 13.57 0.39
C LYS A 34 3.49 14.18 -0.17
N GLN A 35 3.49 14.48 -1.47
CA GLN A 35 4.68 14.98 -2.16
C GLN A 35 4.80 16.50 -2.07
N VAL A 36 4.57 17.05 -0.89
CA VAL A 36 4.79 18.47 -0.60
C VAL A 36 5.52 18.58 0.72
N TRP A 37 6.30 19.61 0.89
CA TRP A 37 7.04 19.85 2.12
C TRP A 37 6.14 20.52 3.17
N PRO A 38 6.13 20.07 4.43
CA PRO A 38 6.81 18.88 4.93
C PRO A 38 6.04 17.61 4.60
N SER A 39 6.75 16.59 4.15
CA SER A 39 6.16 15.29 3.84
C SER A 39 6.24 14.38 5.07
N ARG A 40 5.12 13.78 5.44
CA ARG A 40 5.06 12.84 6.55
C ARG A 40 4.44 11.54 6.07
N PRO A 41 5.26 10.53 5.79
CA PRO A 41 4.75 9.23 5.39
C PRO A 41 3.85 8.64 6.48
N ARG A 42 2.75 8.04 6.07
CA ARG A 42 1.78 7.49 7.00
C ARG A 42 1.47 6.05 6.59
N GLN A 43 1.63 5.13 7.53
CA GLN A 43 1.26 3.75 7.29
C GLN A 43 -0.25 3.59 7.45
N ILE A 44 -0.87 2.96 6.45
CA ILE A 44 -2.31 2.78 6.39
C ILE A 44 -2.60 1.28 6.50
N ASP A 45 -3.53 0.91 7.36
CA ASP A 45 -3.93 -0.48 7.50
C ASP A 45 -4.73 -0.93 6.28
N VAL A 46 -4.40 -2.11 5.77
CA VAL A 46 -5.13 -2.74 4.69
C VAL A 46 -6.00 -3.83 5.29
N PRO A 47 -7.34 -3.76 5.13
CA PRO A 47 -8.26 -4.60 5.90
C PRO A 47 -8.10 -6.11 5.70
N ARG A 48 -7.77 -6.56 4.49
CA ARG A 48 -7.57 -7.98 4.25
C ARG A 48 -6.11 -8.33 4.46
N GLY A 49 -5.83 -9.14 5.46
CA GLY A 49 -4.48 -9.38 5.90
C GLY A 49 -3.65 -10.32 5.04
N GLN A 50 -4.25 -11.21 4.22
CA GLN A 50 -3.47 -12.19 3.48
C GLN A 50 -4.05 -12.46 2.10
N HIS A 51 -3.17 -12.62 1.13
CA HIS A 51 -3.53 -12.88 -0.26
C HIS A 51 -2.68 -14.03 -0.80
N LEU A 52 -3.16 -14.69 -1.85
CA LEU A 52 -2.49 -15.84 -2.42
C LEU A 52 -1.42 -15.46 -3.45
N SER A 53 -1.30 -14.18 -3.80
CA SER A 53 -0.26 -13.71 -4.71
C SER A 53 0.21 -12.33 -4.31
N GLU A 54 1.45 -12.01 -4.72
CA GLU A 54 1.99 -10.67 -4.51
C GLU A 54 1.13 -9.62 -5.22
N GLN A 55 0.67 -9.93 -6.42
CA GLN A 55 -0.10 -8.97 -7.22
C GLN A 55 -1.40 -8.60 -6.52
N THR A 56 -2.15 -9.57 -5.99
CA THR A 56 -3.40 -9.26 -5.30
C THR A 56 -3.15 -8.48 -4.02
N ALA A 57 -2.05 -8.76 -3.31
CA ALA A 57 -1.70 -8.00 -2.12
C ALA A 57 -1.37 -6.55 -2.46
N ILE A 58 -0.59 -6.32 -3.51
CA ILE A 58 -0.24 -4.98 -3.96
C ILE A 58 -1.49 -4.24 -4.46
N ASP A 59 -2.36 -4.92 -5.22
CA ASP A 59 -3.60 -4.32 -5.70
C ASP A 59 -4.50 -3.91 -4.55
N ALA A 60 -4.58 -4.73 -3.50
CA ALA A 60 -5.37 -4.40 -2.31
C ALA A 60 -4.81 -3.17 -1.60
N ALA A 61 -3.49 -3.08 -1.47
CA ALA A 61 -2.85 -1.91 -0.87
C ALA A 61 -3.10 -0.66 -1.71
N TYR A 62 -2.99 -0.76 -3.02
CA TYR A 62 -3.22 0.36 -3.91
C TYR A 62 -4.67 0.86 -3.81
N SER A 63 -5.64 -0.06 -3.87
CA SER A 63 -7.05 0.31 -3.75
C SER A 63 -7.35 0.99 -2.41
N GLN A 64 -6.76 0.48 -1.33
CA GLN A 64 -6.92 1.09 -0.02
C GLN A 64 -6.32 2.49 0.02
N GLY A 65 -5.17 2.67 -0.63
CA GLY A 65 -4.52 3.98 -0.71
C GLY A 65 -5.39 5.01 -1.42
N LEU A 66 -5.99 4.64 -2.56
CA LEU A 66 -6.88 5.53 -3.29
C LEU A 66 -8.10 5.89 -2.45
N ALA A 67 -8.68 4.93 -1.75
CA ALA A 67 -9.82 5.18 -0.87
C ALA A 67 -9.44 6.12 0.27
N TRP A 68 -8.27 5.92 0.85
CA TRP A 68 -7.79 6.78 1.93
C TRP A 68 -7.59 8.22 1.45
N ILE A 69 -6.99 8.40 0.28
CA ILE A 69 -6.80 9.74 -0.30
C ILE A 69 -8.15 10.41 -0.56
N ARG A 70 -9.11 9.66 -1.08
CA ARG A 70 -10.45 10.20 -1.32
C ARG A 70 -11.11 10.70 -0.04
N ASP A 71 -10.93 9.97 1.06
CA ASP A 71 -11.62 10.26 2.31
C ASP A 71 -10.86 11.27 3.20
N TYR A 72 -9.54 11.23 3.18
CA TYR A 72 -8.72 12.00 4.11
C TYR A 72 -7.68 12.90 3.43
N GLY A 73 -7.46 12.71 2.17
CA GLY A 73 -6.51 13.52 1.41
C GLY A 73 -7.13 14.80 0.86
#